data_d17a356b507fd771b1b50fe930d79cb1
#
_entry.id   d17a356b507fd771b1b50fe930d79cb1
#
_cell.length_a   1.000
_cell.length_b   1.000
_cell.length_c   1.000
_cell.angle_alpha   90.00
_cell.angle_beta   90.00
_cell.angle_gamma   90.00
#
_symmetry.space_group_name_H-M   'P 1'
#
loop_
_entity.id
_entity.type
_entity.pdbx_description
1 polymer ?
#
loop_
_entity_poly.entity_id
_entity_poly.type
_entity_poly.pdbx_seq_one_letter_code
_entity_poly.pdbx_strand_id
1 'polypeptide(L)'
;MRRASARATLPLTPPELFRLWSDVERWPSFVEGFARRLELTETWPEPGGRVVWESTPDGRGRVTETVTERAGDRFSTQVYEEALAGTQTLRALPASDGSEVELSLEYELSRYGPLRGIADMLFIRRALRDALRRTLRRFEVEAEEEERLT
;
A
#
# COMPACT_ATOMS: atom_id res chain seq x y z
N MET A 1 10.08 14.73 6.69
CA MET A 1 9.34 13.54 6.26
C MET A 1 9.58 13.31 4.77
N ARG A 2 9.87 12.07 4.40
CA ARG A 2 10.13 11.69 3.01
C ARG A 2 8.89 11.11 2.37
N ARG A 3 8.82 11.17 1.04
CA ARG A 3 7.66 10.68 0.32
C ARG A 3 8.06 9.95 -0.96
N ALA A 4 7.41 8.82 -1.20
CA ALA A 4 7.48 8.10 -2.46
C ALA A 4 6.05 7.91 -2.98
N SER A 5 5.85 7.89 -4.28
CA SER A 5 4.51 7.71 -4.85
C SER A 5 4.55 7.08 -6.23
N ALA A 6 3.41 6.50 -6.62
CA ALA A 6 3.17 5.95 -7.95
C ALA A 6 1.74 6.28 -8.36
N ARG A 7 1.49 6.37 -9.67
CA ARG A 7 0.18 6.73 -10.22
C ARG A 7 -0.22 5.76 -11.33
N ALA A 8 -1.52 5.59 -11.49
CA ALA A 8 -2.10 4.79 -12.56
C ALA A 8 -3.55 5.18 -12.79
N THR A 9 -4.07 4.81 -13.96
CA THR A 9 -5.51 4.89 -14.25
C THR A 9 -6.03 3.46 -14.22
N LEU A 10 -7.07 3.22 -13.42
CA LEU A 10 -7.60 1.89 -13.18
C LEU A 10 -9.06 1.80 -13.60
N PRO A 11 -9.56 0.62 -14.01
CA PRO A 11 -10.89 0.49 -14.63
C PRO A 11 -12.08 0.47 -13.68
N LEU A 12 -11.87 0.53 -12.36
CA LEU A 12 -12.95 0.48 -11.38
C LEU A 12 -13.26 1.87 -10.82
N THR A 13 -14.47 2.06 -10.30
CA THR A 13 -14.82 3.28 -9.58
C THR A 13 -14.07 3.36 -8.25
N PRO A 14 -13.92 4.57 -7.64
CA PRO A 14 -13.26 4.66 -6.35
C PRO A 14 -13.83 3.72 -5.27
N PRO A 15 -15.15 3.60 -5.04
CA PRO A 15 -15.66 2.66 -4.05
C PRO A 15 -15.28 1.21 -4.33
N GLU A 16 -15.31 0.80 -5.60
CA GLU A 16 -14.92 -0.55 -5.99
C GLU A 16 -13.43 -0.80 -5.76
N LEU A 17 -12.59 0.21 -6.06
CA LEU A 17 -11.15 0.12 -5.82
C LEU A 17 -10.83 0.00 -4.34
N PHE A 18 -11.48 0.79 -3.49
CA PHE A 18 -11.23 0.73 -2.05
C PHE A 18 -11.70 -0.60 -1.45
N ARG A 19 -12.78 -1.16 -1.97
CA ARG A 19 -13.25 -2.48 -1.55
C ARG A 19 -12.23 -3.56 -1.89
N LEU A 20 -11.70 -3.52 -3.12
CA LEU A 20 -10.68 -4.47 -3.56
C LEU A 20 -9.37 -4.28 -2.78
N TRP A 21 -8.94 -3.03 -2.60
CA TRP A 21 -7.70 -2.71 -1.89
C TRP A 21 -7.72 -3.16 -0.43
N SER A 22 -8.85 -3.01 0.24
CA SER A 22 -8.97 -3.38 1.65
C SER A 22 -9.27 -4.87 1.88
N ASP A 23 -9.48 -5.64 0.83
CA ASP A 23 -9.70 -7.09 0.94
C ASP A 23 -8.36 -7.80 1.11
N VAL A 24 -7.98 -8.04 2.36
CA VAL A 24 -6.68 -8.63 2.72
C VAL A 24 -6.50 -10.03 2.11
N GLU A 25 -7.59 -10.76 1.87
CA GLU A 25 -7.52 -12.06 1.22
C GLU A 25 -6.94 -11.97 -0.21
N ARG A 26 -7.04 -10.79 -0.82
CA ARG A 26 -6.54 -10.55 -2.18
C ARG A 26 -5.10 -10.01 -2.20
N TRP A 27 -4.55 -9.63 -1.04
CA TRP A 27 -3.21 -9.02 -0.96
C TRP A 27 -2.08 -9.88 -1.53
N PRO A 28 -2.08 -11.22 -1.41
CA PRO A 28 -1.04 -12.01 -2.06
C PRO A 28 -0.89 -11.75 -3.55
N SER A 29 -1.98 -11.32 -4.21
CA SER A 29 -1.97 -11.07 -5.66
C SER A 29 -1.33 -9.74 -6.04
N PHE A 30 -1.33 -8.72 -5.16
CA PHE A 30 -0.85 -7.41 -5.57
C PHE A 30 0.09 -6.70 -4.60
N VAL A 31 0.09 -7.00 -3.30
CA VAL A 31 1.00 -6.34 -2.37
C VAL A 31 2.41 -6.90 -2.54
N GLU A 32 3.35 -6.03 -2.89
CA GLU A 32 4.74 -6.41 -3.12
C GLU A 32 5.34 -7.07 -1.88
N GLY A 33 5.87 -8.29 -2.07
CA GLY A 33 6.54 -9.02 -1.00
C GLY A 33 5.65 -9.65 0.05
N PHE A 34 4.35 -9.65 -0.14
CA PHE A 34 3.43 -10.24 0.82
C PHE A 34 3.59 -11.76 0.87
N ALA A 35 3.82 -12.33 2.06
CA ALA A 35 3.87 -13.77 2.25
C ALA A 35 2.61 -14.30 2.93
N ARG A 36 2.24 -13.75 4.09
CA ARG A 36 1.06 -14.22 4.80
C ARG A 36 0.53 -13.22 5.81
N ARG A 37 -0.77 -13.29 6.05
CA ARG A 37 -1.43 -12.54 7.11
C ARG A 37 -1.19 -13.24 8.44
N LEU A 38 -0.81 -12.48 9.48
CA LEU A 38 -0.65 -12.98 10.83
C LEU A 38 -1.84 -12.61 11.72
N GLU A 39 -2.41 -11.41 11.55
CA GLU A 39 -3.51 -10.91 12.37
C GLU A 39 -4.39 -9.97 11.56
N LEU A 40 -5.69 -10.02 11.80
CA LEU A 40 -6.66 -9.10 11.22
C LEU A 40 -7.74 -8.84 12.25
N THR A 41 -7.91 -7.56 12.67
CA THR A 41 -8.95 -7.21 13.63
C THR A 41 -10.32 -7.18 12.97
N GLU A 42 -11.37 -7.40 13.74
CA GLU A 42 -12.75 -7.40 13.24
C GLU A 42 -13.18 -6.02 12.71
N THR A 43 -12.57 -4.95 13.21
CA THR A 43 -12.89 -3.59 12.80
C THR A 43 -12.34 -3.22 11.41
N TRP A 44 -11.35 -3.98 10.90
CA TRP A 44 -10.83 -3.73 9.57
C TRP A 44 -11.95 -3.80 8.52
N PRO A 45 -12.09 -2.89 7.55
CA PRO A 45 -11.15 -1.81 7.19
C PRO A 45 -11.55 -0.43 7.77
N GLU A 46 -12.27 -0.37 8.87
CA GLU A 46 -12.64 0.90 9.48
C GLU A 46 -11.48 1.51 10.26
N PRO A 47 -11.49 2.85 10.49
CA PRO A 47 -10.44 3.50 11.29
C PRO A 47 -10.23 2.77 12.62
N GLY A 48 -8.95 2.53 12.95
CA GLY A 48 -8.56 1.72 14.10
C GLY A 48 -8.39 0.24 13.79
N GLY A 49 -8.93 -0.24 12.68
CA GLY A 49 -8.71 -1.61 12.22
C GLY A 49 -7.25 -1.86 11.89
N ARG A 50 -6.77 -3.07 12.15
CA ARG A 50 -5.36 -3.40 12.02
C ARG A 50 -5.15 -4.74 11.33
N VAL A 51 -4.15 -4.79 10.47
CA VAL A 51 -3.63 -6.02 9.90
C VAL A 51 -2.14 -6.13 10.22
N VAL A 52 -1.72 -7.33 10.59
CA VAL A 52 -0.30 -7.66 10.74
C VAL A 52 0.02 -8.75 9.74
N TRP A 53 1.04 -8.54 8.95
CA TRP A 53 1.43 -9.51 7.93
C TRP A 53 2.95 -9.67 7.89
N GLU A 54 3.38 -10.74 7.26
CA GLU A 54 4.79 -11.09 7.15
C GLU A 54 5.17 -11.08 5.67
N SER A 55 6.30 -10.46 5.38
CA SER A 55 6.83 -10.45 4.01
C SER A 55 7.60 -11.73 3.71
N THR A 56 7.91 -11.92 2.42
CA THR A 56 8.84 -12.96 1.99
C THR A 56 10.23 -12.74 2.63
N PRO A 57 11.05 -13.80 2.75
CA PRO A 57 12.41 -13.65 3.26
C PRO A 57 13.19 -12.58 2.50
N ASP A 58 14.07 -11.86 3.22
CA ASP A 58 14.86 -10.75 2.70
C ASP A 58 14.06 -9.51 2.30
N GLY A 59 12.76 -9.47 2.67
CA GLY A 59 11.90 -8.32 2.42
C GLY A 59 11.73 -7.46 3.68
N ARG A 60 10.50 -7.00 3.88
CA ARG A 60 10.15 -6.01 4.91
C ARG A 60 10.06 -6.58 6.33
N GLY A 61 10.03 -7.90 6.48
CA GLY A 61 9.82 -8.54 7.77
C GLY A 61 8.35 -8.53 8.19
N ARG A 62 8.09 -8.21 9.45
CA ARG A 62 6.72 -8.09 9.95
C ARG A 62 6.24 -6.66 9.73
N VAL A 63 5.08 -6.52 9.12
CA VAL A 63 4.47 -5.23 8.80
C VAL A 63 3.15 -5.11 9.54
N THR A 64 2.95 -3.98 10.24
CA THR A 64 1.69 -3.67 10.90
C THR A 64 1.08 -2.47 10.20
N GLU A 65 -0.19 -2.57 9.80
CA GLU A 65 -0.93 -1.47 9.18
C GLU A 65 -2.20 -1.23 9.97
N THR A 66 -2.39 0.00 10.41
CA THR A 66 -3.58 0.43 11.14
C THR A 66 -4.29 1.50 10.34
N VAL A 67 -5.58 1.33 10.08
CA VAL A 67 -6.36 2.31 9.33
C VAL A 67 -6.45 3.61 10.13
N THR A 68 -6.01 4.70 9.52
CA THR A 68 -6.10 6.03 10.13
C THR A 68 -7.19 6.88 9.49
N GLU A 69 -7.48 6.64 8.21
CA GLU A 69 -8.50 7.41 7.51
C GLU A 69 -9.16 6.54 6.44
N ARG A 70 -10.47 6.62 6.37
CA ARG A 70 -11.26 6.02 5.31
C ARG A 70 -12.30 7.05 4.87
N ALA A 71 -12.11 7.61 3.69
CA ALA A 71 -12.99 8.63 3.13
C ALA A 71 -13.37 8.22 1.69
N GLY A 72 -14.22 9.01 1.04
CA GLY A 72 -14.70 8.69 -0.31
C GLY A 72 -13.60 8.69 -1.36
N ASP A 73 -12.53 9.46 -1.13
CA ASP A 73 -11.42 9.63 -2.09
C ASP A 73 -10.10 9.04 -1.63
N ARG A 74 -10.03 8.47 -0.40
CA ARG A 74 -8.76 7.97 0.13
C ARG A 74 -8.93 6.91 1.21
N PHE A 75 -7.92 6.06 1.29
CA PHE A 75 -7.77 5.05 2.32
C PHE A 75 -6.33 5.10 2.82
N SER A 76 -6.14 5.43 4.11
CA SER A 76 -4.80 5.58 4.68
C SER A 76 -4.57 4.61 5.82
N THR A 77 -3.37 4.05 5.85
CA THR A 77 -2.91 3.22 6.97
C THR A 77 -1.60 3.77 7.52
N GLN A 78 -1.46 3.67 8.84
CA GLN A 78 -0.16 3.87 9.46
C GLN A 78 0.59 2.55 9.38
N VAL A 79 1.80 2.60 8.84
CA VAL A 79 2.61 1.43 8.56
C VAL A 79 3.82 1.41 9.48
N TYR A 80 4.03 0.28 10.15
CA TYR A 80 5.24 0.05 10.93
C TYR A 80 5.91 -1.22 10.45
N GLU A 81 7.19 -1.12 10.18
CA GLU A 81 8.03 -2.26 9.87
C GLU A 81 9.44 -2.02 10.44
N GLU A 82 10.31 -3.00 10.33
CA GLU A 82 11.64 -2.94 10.93
C GLU A 82 12.45 -1.72 10.48
N ALA A 83 12.40 -1.42 9.20
CA ALA A 83 13.25 -0.37 8.60
C ALA A 83 12.61 1.01 8.54
N LEU A 84 11.29 1.11 8.62
CA LEU A 84 10.62 2.40 8.50
C LEU A 84 9.26 2.42 9.19
N ALA A 85 8.79 3.64 9.44
CA ALA A 85 7.43 3.91 9.86
C ALA A 85 6.87 5.02 8.97
N GLY A 86 5.58 4.98 8.69
CA GLY A 86 4.99 5.99 7.83
C GLY A 86 3.49 5.86 7.65
N THR A 87 2.97 6.64 6.72
CA THR A 87 1.55 6.62 6.34
C THR A 87 1.44 6.30 4.86
N GLN A 88 0.75 5.21 4.55
CA GLN A 88 0.47 4.83 3.17
C GLN A 88 -0.95 5.26 2.83
N THR A 89 -1.12 5.91 1.69
CA THR A 89 -2.41 6.40 1.25
C THR A 89 -2.67 5.97 -0.19
N LEU A 90 -3.85 5.35 -0.40
CA LEU A 90 -4.38 5.14 -1.74
C LEU A 90 -5.44 6.21 -1.96
N ARG A 91 -5.22 7.07 -2.96
CA ARG A 91 -6.19 8.08 -3.38
C ARG A 91 -6.78 7.67 -4.72
N ALA A 92 -8.07 7.87 -4.88
CA ALA A 92 -8.76 7.56 -6.12
C ALA A 92 -9.79 8.64 -6.43
N LEU A 93 -9.70 9.19 -7.64
CA LEU A 93 -10.66 10.19 -8.14
C LEU A 93 -11.35 9.63 -9.37
N PRO A 94 -12.67 9.91 -9.52
CA PRO A 94 -13.40 9.43 -10.71
C PRO A 94 -12.75 9.94 -12.00
N ALA A 95 -12.68 9.06 -12.99
CA ALA A 95 -12.24 9.39 -14.34
C ALA A 95 -13.25 8.82 -15.32
N SER A 96 -13.15 9.16 -16.62
CA SER A 96 -14.13 8.77 -17.62
C SER A 96 -14.36 7.25 -17.70
N ASP A 97 -13.32 6.46 -17.54
CA ASP A 97 -13.39 5.00 -17.65
C ASP A 97 -12.93 4.26 -16.38
N GLY A 98 -13.10 4.91 -15.23
CA GLY A 98 -12.67 4.30 -13.96
C GLY A 98 -12.20 5.33 -12.96
N SER A 99 -10.93 5.23 -12.54
CA SER A 99 -10.34 6.11 -11.54
C SER A 99 -8.91 6.47 -11.85
N GLU A 100 -8.54 7.71 -11.51
CA GLU A 100 -7.13 8.10 -11.44
C GLU A 100 -6.67 7.83 -10.01
N VAL A 101 -5.58 7.10 -9.87
CA VAL A 101 -5.12 6.56 -8.58
C VAL A 101 -3.70 6.99 -8.28
N GLU A 102 -3.47 7.38 -7.03
CA GLU A 102 -2.12 7.61 -6.52
C GLU A 102 -1.92 6.78 -5.26
N LEU A 103 -0.87 5.99 -5.26
CA LEU A 103 -0.42 5.26 -4.08
C LEU A 103 0.83 5.98 -3.56
N SER A 104 0.77 6.48 -2.33
CA SER A 104 1.87 7.23 -1.73
C SER A 104 2.25 6.69 -0.36
N LEU A 105 3.50 6.89 -0.01
CA LEU A 105 4.04 6.56 1.30
C LEU A 105 4.84 7.76 1.81
N GLU A 106 4.39 8.35 2.92
CA GLU A 106 5.18 9.32 3.66
C GLU A 106 5.85 8.55 4.79
N TYR A 107 7.19 8.65 4.90
CA TYR A 107 7.92 7.74 5.78
C TYR A 107 9.10 8.39 6.48
N GLU A 108 9.49 7.76 7.58
CA GLU A 108 10.72 8.04 8.29
C GLU A 108 11.47 6.73 8.46
N LEU A 109 12.79 6.80 8.33
CA LEU A 109 13.65 5.63 8.45
C LEU A 109 13.99 5.37 9.91
N SER A 110 14.11 4.09 10.27
CA SER A 110 14.49 3.68 11.60
C SER A 110 15.90 4.17 11.95
N ARG A 111 16.12 4.52 13.22
CA ARG A 111 17.44 4.92 13.73
C ARG A 111 18.49 3.82 13.59
N TYR A 112 18.06 2.57 13.54
CA TYR A 112 18.93 1.41 13.51
C TYR A 112 19.23 0.92 12.09
N GLY A 113 18.72 1.63 11.07
CA GLY A 113 19.04 1.32 9.68
C GLY A 113 20.50 1.62 9.38
N PRO A 114 21.14 0.88 8.46
CA PRO A 114 22.55 1.10 8.09
C PRO A 114 22.76 2.38 7.28
N LEU A 115 21.76 3.23 7.18
CA LEU A 115 21.67 4.36 6.27
C LEU A 115 22.30 5.60 6.88
N ARG A 116 23.43 6.00 6.34
CA ARG A 116 24.22 7.09 6.89
C ARG A 116 24.55 8.20 5.91
N GLY A 117 24.00 8.20 4.71
CA GLY A 117 24.34 9.20 3.72
C GLY A 117 23.22 9.53 2.76
N ILE A 118 23.39 10.63 2.03
CA ILE A 118 22.41 11.10 1.03
C ILE A 118 22.23 10.05 -0.07
N ALA A 119 23.29 9.36 -0.47
CA ALA A 119 23.22 8.35 -1.50
C ALA A 119 22.32 7.18 -1.08
N ASP A 120 22.42 6.76 0.19
CA ASP A 120 21.58 5.70 0.74
C ASP A 120 20.12 6.12 0.81
N MET A 121 19.87 7.37 1.17
CA MET A 121 18.52 7.94 1.20
C MET A 121 17.88 7.97 -0.18
N LEU A 122 18.65 8.34 -1.20
CA LEU A 122 18.18 8.34 -2.59
C LEU A 122 17.91 6.92 -3.10
N PHE A 123 18.77 5.99 -2.74
CA PHE A 123 18.62 4.58 -3.09
C PHE A 123 17.31 4.02 -2.50
N ILE A 124 17.04 4.29 -1.23
CA ILE A 124 15.82 3.81 -0.57
C ILE A 124 14.57 4.45 -1.16
N ARG A 125 14.60 5.75 -1.41
CA ARG A 125 13.46 6.43 -2.03
C ARG A 125 13.12 5.80 -3.37
N ARG A 126 14.15 5.49 -4.17
CA ARG A 126 13.98 4.82 -5.46
C ARG A 126 13.41 3.42 -5.28
N ALA A 127 13.95 2.65 -4.33
CA ALA A 127 13.49 1.30 -4.05
C ALA A 127 12.03 1.28 -3.59
N LEU A 128 11.65 2.21 -2.72
CA LEU A 128 10.27 2.34 -2.25
C LEU A 128 9.33 2.73 -3.39
N ARG A 129 9.73 3.70 -4.22
CA ARG A 129 8.94 4.10 -5.37
C ARG A 129 8.73 2.94 -6.33
N ASP A 130 9.77 2.16 -6.58
CA ASP A 130 9.68 1.01 -7.47
C ASP A 130 8.77 -0.07 -6.88
N ALA A 131 8.82 -0.28 -5.56
CA ALA A 131 7.92 -1.22 -4.88
C ALA A 131 6.46 -0.77 -4.98
N LEU A 132 6.20 0.53 -4.78
CA LEU A 132 4.85 1.07 -4.95
C LEU A 132 4.35 0.92 -6.39
N ARG A 133 5.22 1.14 -7.37
CA ARG A 133 4.87 0.94 -8.77
C ARG A 133 4.53 -0.52 -9.08
N ARG A 134 5.30 -1.46 -8.53
CA ARG A 134 5.02 -2.88 -8.73
C ARG A 134 3.70 -3.29 -8.08
N THR A 135 3.45 -2.83 -6.86
CA THR A 135 2.18 -3.08 -6.19
C THR A 135 1.02 -2.51 -7.01
N LEU A 136 1.14 -1.27 -7.44
CA LEU A 136 0.07 -0.62 -8.20
C LEU A 136 -0.17 -1.28 -9.55
N ARG A 137 0.89 -1.75 -10.22
CA ARG A 137 0.76 -2.49 -11.48
C ARG A 137 0.04 -3.82 -11.29
N ARG A 138 0.35 -4.55 -10.22
CA ARG A 138 -0.34 -5.79 -9.90
C ARG A 138 -1.79 -5.54 -9.50
N PHE A 139 -2.02 -4.46 -8.77
CA PHE A 139 -3.35 -4.03 -8.40
C PHE A 139 -4.19 -3.70 -9.64
N GLU A 140 -3.58 -3.09 -10.65
CA GLU A 140 -4.23 -2.85 -11.93
C GLU A 140 -4.71 -4.15 -12.56
N VAL A 141 -3.88 -5.19 -12.55
CA VAL A 141 -4.26 -6.50 -13.07
C VAL A 141 -5.43 -7.08 -12.30
N GLU A 142 -5.41 -6.97 -10.96
CA GLU A 142 -6.54 -7.41 -10.12
C GLU A 142 -7.81 -6.62 -10.41
N ALA A 143 -7.69 -5.31 -10.62
CA ALA A 143 -8.83 -4.46 -10.95
C ALA A 143 -9.43 -4.84 -12.32
N GLU A 144 -8.60 -5.15 -13.29
CA GLU A 144 -9.05 -5.62 -14.60
C GLU A 144 -9.77 -6.97 -14.50
N GLU A 145 -9.26 -7.88 -13.67
CA GLU A 145 -9.92 -9.15 -13.40
C GLU A 145 -11.29 -8.93 -12.76
N GLU A 146 -11.36 -8.06 -11.76
CA GLU A 146 -12.61 -7.76 -11.06
C GLU A 146 -13.64 -7.16 -12.02
N GLU A 147 -13.22 -6.28 -12.92
CA GLU A 147 -14.10 -5.69 -13.93
C GLU A 147 -14.67 -6.78 -14.85
N ARG A 148 -13.87 -7.74 -15.26
CA ARG A 148 -14.32 -8.83 -16.12
C ARG A 148 -15.34 -9.75 -15.46
N LEU A 149 -15.24 -9.89 -14.11
CA LEU A 149 -16.14 -10.78 -13.36
C LEU A 149 -17.46 -10.10 -13.00
N THR A 150 -17.56 -8.80 -13.19
CA THR A 150 -18.79 -8.05 -12.97
C THR A 150 -19.39 -7.61 -14.29
#